data_a0cb0b8eafd1a3690b729bd04726658c
#
_entry.id   a0cb0b8eafd1a3690b729bd04726658c
#
_cell.length_a   1.000
_cell.length_b   1.000
_cell.length_c   1.000
_cell.angle_alpha   90.00
_cell.angle_beta   90.00
_cell.angle_gamma   90.00
#
_symmetry.space_group_name_H-M   'P 1'
#
loop_
_entity.id
_entity.type
_entity.pdbx_description
1 polymer ?
#
loop_
_entity_poly.entity_id
_entity_poly.type
_entity_poly.pdbx_seq_one_letter_code
_entity_poly.pdbx_strand_id
1 'polypeptide(L)'
;MLQKLSSFAGVPGPVVVIVMDGYGIPKSDVGSAIAAARKPTLDRLFADYPNIKLRAHGTAVGMPSDDDMGNSEVGHNAIGAGQVYSQGAALVADAIASGAIWQGEAWQQIVAGAKAGRGVVHFI
;
A
#
# COMPACT_ATOMS: atom_id res chain seq x y z
N MET A 1 -0.61 14.82 8.31
CA MET A 1 -0.82 15.62 7.09
C MET A 1 0.55 16.03 6.55
N LEU A 2 0.81 15.79 5.27
CA LEU A 2 2.07 16.20 4.63
C LEU A 2 2.18 17.71 4.61
N GLN A 3 3.36 18.24 4.94
CA GLN A 3 3.63 19.68 4.88
C GLN A 3 4.42 19.99 3.61
N LYS A 4 4.11 21.13 2.99
CA LYS A 4 4.85 21.62 1.85
C LYS A 4 6.29 21.95 2.28
N LEU A 5 7.28 21.46 1.54
CA LEU A 5 8.68 21.81 1.78
C LEU A 5 8.91 23.28 1.43
N SER A 6 9.46 24.05 2.37
CA SER A 6 9.81 25.46 2.15
C SER A 6 10.95 25.62 1.15
N SER A 7 11.81 24.60 1.03
CA SER A 7 12.97 24.57 0.12
C SER A 7 12.65 24.16 -1.30
N PHE A 8 11.40 23.79 -1.60
CA PHE A 8 10.99 23.31 -2.92
C PHE A 8 9.71 24.02 -3.39
N ALA A 9 9.88 24.89 -4.37
CA ALA A 9 8.76 25.67 -4.93
C ALA A 9 7.78 24.86 -5.80
N GLY A 10 8.14 23.63 -6.13
CA GLY A 10 7.44 22.80 -7.11
C GLY A 10 8.06 22.93 -8.52
N VAL A 11 7.52 22.16 -9.45
CA VAL A 11 7.89 22.27 -10.87
C VAL A 11 6.89 23.16 -11.60
N PRO A 12 7.34 24.02 -12.53
CA PRO A 12 6.44 24.80 -13.37
C PRO A 12 5.75 23.86 -14.38
N GLY A 13 4.45 23.98 -14.51
CA GLY A 13 3.63 23.23 -15.45
C GLY A 13 2.99 21.97 -14.88
N PRO A 14 2.32 21.18 -15.70
CA PRO A 14 1.63 19.96 -15.26
C PRO A 14 2.63 18.88 -14.88
N VAL A 15 2.29 18.12 -13.81
CA VAL A 15 2.96 16.87 -13.45
C VAL A 15 2.14 15.72 -14.01
N VAL A 16 2.79 14.84 -14.79
CA VAL A 16 2.16 13.65 -15.37
C VAL A 16 2.71 12.42 -14.69
N VAL A 17 1.81 11.59 -14.14
CA VAL A 17 2.15 10.29 -13.57
C VAL A 17 1.64 9.22 -14.52
N ILE A 18 2.55 8.37 -15.01
CA ILE A 18 2.20 7.25 -15.89
C ILE A 18 2.42 5.96 -15.11
N VAL A 19 1.33 5.24 -14.85
CA VAL A 19 1.37 3.91 -14.23
C VAL A 19 1.35 2.85 -15.33
N MET A 20 2.40 2.05 -15.41
CA MET A 20 2.49 0.91 -16.32
C MET A 20 2.25 -0.37 -15.52
N ASP A 21 0.98 -0.68 -15.28
CA ASP A 21 0.58 -1.89 -14.56
C ASP A 21 0.97 -3.14 -15.36
N GLY A 22 1.51 -4.14 -14.66
CA GLY A 22 2.03 -5.36 -15.28
C GLY A 22 3.41 -5.23 -15.94
N TYR A 23 4.02 -4.03 -15.97
CA TYR A 23 5.40 -3.85 -16.43
C TYR A 23 6.36 -4.14 -15.28
N GLY A 24 6.75 -5.41 -15.12
CA GLY A 24 7.67 -5.83 -14.06
C GLY A 24 9.14 -5.65 -14.42
N ILE A 25 9.98 -5.51 -13.41
CA ILE A 25 11.44 -5.60 -13.56
C ILE A 25 11.79 -7.09 -13.56
N PRO A 26 12.31 -7.65 -14.67
CA PRO A 26 12.57 -9.08 -14.74
C PRO A 26 13.70 -9.49 -13.78
N LYS A 27 13.54 -10.64 -13.15
CA LYS A 27 14.61 -11.28 -12.34
C LYS A 27 15.64 -11.99 -13.23
N SER A 28 15.26 -12.35 -14.45
CA SER A 28 16.06 -13.03 -15.48
C SER A 28 15.55 -12.62 -16.85
N ASP A 29 16.44 -12.56 -17.82
CA ASP A 29 16.07 -12.30 -19.21
C ASP A 29 15.41 -13.53 -19.86
N VAL A 30 15.63 -14.72 -19.32
CA VAL A 30 15.04 -15.96 -19.81
C VAL A 30 13.53 -15.96 -19.57
N GLY A 31 12.76 -16.03 -20.64
CA GLY A 31 11.30 -16.02 -20.58
C GLY A 31 10.67 -14.65 -20.35
N SER A 32 11.46 -13.58 -20.33
CA SER A 32 10.96 -12.20 -20.14
C SER A 32 10.67 -11.53 -21.47
N ALA A 33 9.38 -11.36 -21.79
CA ALA A 33 8.95 -10.60 -22.97
C ALA A 33 9.40 -9.13 -22.90
N ILE A 34 9.47 -8.54 -21.69
CA ILE A 34 9.94 -7.17 -21.47
C ILE A 34 11.43 -7.05 -21.82
N ALA A 35 12.26 -8.02 -21.41
CA ALA A 35 13.68 -8.02 -21.75
C ALA A 35 13.89 -8.16 -23.27
N ALA A 36 13.09 -9.00 -23.92
CA ALA A 36 13.18 -9.23 -25.37
C ALA A 36 12.58 -8.09 -26.23
N ALA A 37 11.74 -7.24 -25.65
CA ALA A 37 11.06 -6.18 -26.40
C ALA A 37 12.02 -5.06 -26.82
N ARG A 38 11.77 -4.49 -28.01
CA ARG A 38 12.43 -3.26 -28.47
C ARG A 38 11.81 -2.06 -27.75
N LYS A 39 12.50 -1.48 -26.78
CA LYS A 39 11.98 -0.40 -25.91
C LYS A 39 12.91 0.79 -25.77
N PRO A 40 13.35 1.41 -26.88
CA PRO A 40 14.42 2.41 -26.84
C PRO A 40 14.12 3.64 -25.99
N THR A 41 12.84 4.02 -25.88
CA THR A 41 12.44 5.15 -25.03
C THR A 41 12.58 4.81 -23.55
N LEU A 42 12.12 3.64 -23.12
CA LEU A 42 12.26 3.20 -21.72
C LEU A 42 13.71 2.95 -21.36
N ASP A 43 14.50 2.33 -22.26
CA ASP A 43 15.93 2.12 -22.05
C ASP A 43 16.65 3.44 -21.83
N ARG A 44 16.35 4.47 -22.63
CA ARG A 44 16.88 5.82 -22.45
C ARG A 44 16.42 6.46 -21.13
N LEU A 45 15.14 6.33 -20.77
CA LEU A 45 14.64 6.88 -19.51
C LEU A 45 15.34 6.26 -18.30
N PHE A 46 15.56 4.95 -18.31
CA PHE A 46 16.29 4.26 -17.25
C PHE A 46 17.79 4.63 -17.21
N ALA A 47 18.40 4.94 -18.35
CA ALA A 47 19.81 5.31 -18.42
C ALA A 47 20.08 6.77 -18.02
N ASP A 48 19.24 7.70 -18.48
CA ASP A 48 19.54 9.12 -18.47
C ASP A 48 18.83 9.89 -17.34
N TYR A 49 17.82 9.29 -16.70
CA TYR A 49 17.00 9.96 -15.70
C TYR A 49 17.02 9.26 -14.35
N PRO A 50 16.81 10.01 -13.24
CA PRO A 50 16.74 9.43 -11.92
C PRO A 50 15.66 8.35 -11.85
N ASN A 51 16.03 7.19 -11.33
CA ASN A 51 15.11 6.08 -11.13
C ASN A 51 15.45 5.34 -9.83
N ILE A 52 14.45 4.70 -9.23
CA ILE A 52 14.59 3.95 -7.98
C ILE A 52 13.63 2.76 -7.96
N LYS A 53 14.07 1.68 -7.34
CA LYS A 53 13.21 0.53 -7.06
C LYS A 53 12.54 0.72 -5.71
N LEU A 54 11.22 0.59 -5.69
CA LEU A 54 10.43 0.62 -4.45
C LEU A 54 10.04 -0.79 -4.04
N ARG A 55 9.99 -1.04 -2.74
CA ARG A 55 9.36 -2.24 -2.21
C ARG A 55 7.84 -2.08 -2.29
N ALA A 56 7.16 -3.06 -2.88
CA ALA A 56 5.73 -3.00 -3.17
C ALA A 56 4.90 -4.01 -2.35
N HIS A 57 5.45 -4.54 -1.26
CA HIS A 57 4.79 -5.50 -0.39
C HIS A 57 5.21 -5.32 1.07
N GLY A 58 4.53 -6.00 1.95
CA GLY A 58 4.86 -6.07 3.37
C GLY A 58 4.75 -4.72 4.07
N THR A 59 5.57 -4.53 5.07
CA THR A 59 5.58 -3.31 5.89
C THR A 59 5.90 -2.05 5.11
N ALA A 60 6.57 -2.17 3.95
CA ALA A 60 6.87 -1.04 3.08
C ALA A 60 5.63 -0.38 2.45
N VAL A 61 4.50 -1.05 2.45
CA VAL A 61 3.19 -0.53 2.00
C VAL A 61 2.13 -0.56 3.11
N GLY A 62 2.54 -0.71 4.37
CA GLY A 62 1.68 -0.65 5.55
C GLY A 62 0.93 -1.94 5.86
N MET A 63 1.38 -3.08 5.32
CA MET A 63 0.87 -4.39 5.71
C MET A 63 1.43 -4.82 7.09
N PRO A 64 0.77 -5.77 7.80
CA PRO A 64 1.18 -6.18 9.14
C PRO A 64 2.60 -6.76 9.22
N SER A 65 3.03 -7.51 8.21
CA SER A 65 4.34 -8.16 8.17
C SER A 65 4.95 -8.13 6.76
N ASP A 66 6.24 -8.43 6.66
CA ASP A 66 6.94 -8.52 5.37
C ASP A 66 6.59 -9.78 4.57
N ASP A 67 5.91 -10.76 5.19
CA ASP A 67 5.38 -11.95 4.53
C ASP A 67 4.03 -11.67 3.83
N ASP A 68 3.39 -10.56 4.16
CA ASP A 68 2.13 -10.17 3.55
C ASP A 68 2.35 -9.60 2.15
N MET A 69 1.70 -10.21 1.17
CA MET A 69 1.75 -9.75 -0.20
C MET A 69 1.01 -8.43 -0.35
N GLY A 70 1.71 -7.43 -0.94
CA GLY A 70 1.05 -6.20 -1.38
C GLY A 70 0.17 -6.44 -2.61
N ASN A 71 -0.68 -5.47 -2.88
CA ASN A 71 -1.52 -5.44 -4.08
C ASN A 71 -1.57 -4.02 -4.66
N SER A 72 -2.28 -3.85 -5.78
CA SER A 72 -2.40 -2.57 -6.45
C SER A 72 -3.04 -1.50 -5.57
N GLU A 73 -4.03 -1.86 -4.75
CA GLU A 73 -4.71 -0.92 -3.85
C GLU A 73 -3.75 -0.32 -2.83
N VAL A 74 -3.05 -1.15 -2.05
CA VAL A 74 -2.14 -0.66 -1.00
C VAL A 74 -0.96 0.11 -1.59
N GLY A 75 -0.45 -0.29 -2.76
CA GLY A 75 0.61 0.41 -3.47
C GLY A 75 0.16 1.80 -3.95
N HIS A 76 -0.99 1.90 -4.59
CA HIS A 76 -1.55 3.19 -5.04
C HIS A 76 -1.91 4.10 -3.86
N ASN A 77 -2.42 3.55 -2.77
CA ASN A 77 -2.70 4.30 -1.55
C ASN A 77 -1.42 4.92 -0.99
N ALA A 78 -0.32 4.17 -0.89
CA ALA A 78 0.96 4.67 -0.42
C ALA A 78 1.53 5.78 -1.33
N ILE A 79 1.47 5.58 -2.66
CA ILE A 79 1.90 6.59 -3.65
C ILE A 79 1.02 7.84 -3.56
N GLY A 80 -0.30 7.68 -3.51
CA GLY A 80 -1.24 8.80 -3.46
C GLY A 80 -1.15 9.60 -2.17
N ALA A 81 -0.89 8.94 -1.04
CA ALA A 81 -0.68 9.58 0.26
C ALA A 81 0.71 10.20 0.40
N GLY A 82 1.69 9.80 -0.43
CA GLY A 82 3.09 10.20 -0.31
C GLY A 82 3.76 9.73 1.00
N GLN A 83 3.18 8.75 1.66
CA GLN A 83 3.69 8.16 2.90
C GLN A 83 3.13 6.76 3.10
N VAL A 84 3.85 5.95 3.87
CA VAL A 84 3.36 4.65 4.32
C VAL A 84 2.49 4.85 5.57
N TYR A 85 1.33 4.21 5.60
CA TYR A 85 0.44 4.15 6.76
C TYR A 85 -0.13 2.74 6.88
N SER A 86 -0.51 2.37 8.11
CA SER A 86 -1.06 1.04 8.37
C SER A 86 -2.32 0.80 7.55
N GLN A 87 -2.34 -0.29 6.81
CA GLN A 87 -3.51 -0.74 6.06
C GLN A 87 -4.58 -1.31 7.01
N GLY A 88 -5.80 -1.48 6.52
CA GLY A 88 -6.92 -1.94 7.34
C GLY A 88 -6.61 -3.21 8.15
N ALA A 89 -5.94 -4.19 7.54
CA ALA A 89 -5.53 -5.40 8.22
C ALA A 89 -4.57 -5.15 9.40
N ALA A 90 -3.59 -4.26 9.22
CA ALA A 90 -2.67 -3.87 10.29
C ALA A 90 -3.40 -3.12 11.40
N LEU A 91 -4.29 -2.19 11.05
CA LEU A 91 -5.10 -1.45 12.04
C LEU A 91 -5.98 -2.38 12.89
N VAL A 92 -6.59 -3.39 12.27
CA VAL A 92 -7.39 -4.38 13.00
C VAL A 92 -6.50 -5.25 13.90
N ALA A 93 -5.35 -5.71 13.40
CA ALA A 93 -4.39 -6.48 14.20
C ALA A 93 -3.91 -5.68 15.43
N ASP A 94 -3.54 -4.41 15.24
CA ASP A 94 -3.12 -3.52 16.32
C ASP A 94 -4.26 -3.26 17.32
N ALA A 95 -5.49 -3.07 16.83
CA ALA A 95 -6.65 -2.86 17.69
C ALA A 95 -6.98 -4.11 18.54
N ILE A 96 -6.77 -5.31 18.00
CA ILE A 96 -6.91 -6.56 18.74
C ILE A 96 -5.79 -6.70 19.78
N ALA A 97 -4.53 -6.52 19.36
CA ALA A 97 -3.36 -6.68 20.22
C ALA A 97 -3.33 -5.67 21.38
N SER A 98 -3.73 -4.43 21.13
CA SER A 98 -3.85 -3.38 22.15
C SER A 98 -5.11 -3.50 23.02
N GLY A 99 -6.07 -4.31 22.62
CA GLY A 99 -7.39 -4.40 23.25
C GLY A 99 -8.33 -3.23 22.96
N ALA A 100 -7.94 -2.30 22.09
CA ALA A 100 -8.74 -1.12 21.74
C ALA A 100 -10.08 -1.50 21.10
N ILE A 101 -10.11 -2.56 20.31
CA ILE A 101 -11.34 -3.07 19.66
C ILE A 101 -12.42 -3.41 20.68
N TRP A 102 -12.03 -3.94 21.84
CA TRP A 102 -12.96 -4.34 22.91
C TRP A 102 -13.57 -3.16 23.66
N GLN A 103 -12.99 -1.99 23.54
CA GLN A 103 -13.45 -0.75 24.14
C GLN A 103 -14.34 0.07 23.19
N GLY A 104 -14.38 -0.30 21.91
CA GLY A 104 -15.19 0.37 20.90
C GLY A 104 -16.70 0.26 21.19
N GLU A 105 -17.44 1.33 20.94
CA GLU A 105 -18.89 1.39 21.18
C GLU A 105 -19.64 0.27 20.43
N ALA A 106 -19.31 0.02 19.17
CA ALA A 106 -19.92 -1.03 18.36
C ALA A 106 -19.73 -2.42 19.00
N TRP A 107 -18.51 -2.71 19.52
CA TRP A 107 -18.27 -3.97 20.22
C TRP A 107 -19.11 -4.09 21.49
N GLN A 108 -19.18 -3.03 22.29
CA GLN A 108 -19.97 -3.02 23.51
C GLN A 108 -21.48 -3.25 23.24
N GLN A 109 -21.98 -2.66 22.16
CA GLN A 109 -23.36 -2.86 21.71
C GLN A 109 -23.61 -4.33 21.28
N ILE A 110 -22.69 -4.94 20.53
CA ILE A 110 -22.76 -6.36 20.14
C ILE A 110 -22.78 -7.26 21.37
N VAL A 111 -21.87 -7.02 22.30
CA VAL A 111 -21.80 -7.82 23.55
C VAL A 111 -23.06 -7.65 24.40
N ALA A 112 -23.57 -6.43 24.52
CA ALA A 112 -24.82 -6.16 25.25
C ALA A 112 -26.01 -6.87 24.58
N GLY A 113 -26.13 -6.81 23.26
CA GLY A 113 -27.15 -7.50 22.51
C GLY A 113 -27.08 -9.03 22.63
N ALA A 114 -25.86 -9.60 22.58
CA ALA A 114 -25.65 -11.02 22.76
C ALA A 114 -26.05 -11.50 24.18
N LYS A 115 -25.71 -10.71 25.21
CA LYS A 115 -26.08 -10.99 26.59
C LYS A 115 -27.58 -10.89 26.85
N ALA A 116 -28.27 -9.95 26.17
CA ALA A 116 -29.71 -9.77 26.28
C ALA A 116 -30.52 -10.85 25.51
N GLY A 117 -29.91 -11.47 24.51
CA GLY A 117 -30.53 -12.48 23.66
C GLY A 117 -30.09 -13.90 23.99
N ARG A 118 -29.82 -14.72 22.95
CA ARG A 118 -29.41 -16.14 23.11
C ARG A 118 -27.90 -16.32 23.39
N GLY A 119 -27.15 -15.24 23.52
CA GLY A 119 -25.74 -15.33 23.89
C GLY A 119 -24.79 -15.79 22.75
N VAL A 120 -25.22 -15.73 21.47
CA VAL A 120 -24.44 -16.18 20.33
C VAL A 120 -24.10 -14.97 19.43
N VAL A 121 -22.84 -14.84 19.07
CA VAL A 121 -22.33 -13.88 18.10
C VAL A 121 -21.64 -14.66 16.98
N HIS A 122 -22.02 -14.38 15.74
CA HIS A 122 -21.39 -14.96 14.56
C HIS A 122 -20.48 -13.92 13.91
N PHE A 123 -19.25 -14.31 13.63
CA PHE A 123 -18.28 -13.53 12.83
C PHE A 123 -18.23 -14.15 11.43
N ILE A 124 -18.30 -13.33 10.40
CA ILE A 124 -18.28 -13.74 8.99
C ILE A 124 -17.11 -13.06 8.31
#